data_1b0e92b6a88f23386584aef34e16e669
#
_entry.id   1b0e92b6a88f23386584aef34e16e669
#
_cell.length_a   1.000
_cell.length_b   1.000
_cell.length_c   1.000
_cell.angle_alpha   90.00
_cell.angle_beta   90.00
_cell.angle_gamma   90.00
#
_symmetry.space_group_name_H-M   'P 1'
#
loop_
_entity.id
_entity.type
_entity.pdbx_description
1 polymer ?
#
loop_
_entity_poly.entity_id
_entity_poly.type
_entity_poly.pdbx_seq_one_letter_code
_entity_poly.pdbx_strand_id
1 'polypeptide(L)'
;MKIKLAALTATIAVGFLGAPATWAQSGAHTMVTPAELKWVDVPSLPAGAKIAVIEGPLNEAVPLIFRLKLPANYSIPAHSHPGIEHVTVISGTFNMGTGDKLDRSRSMALAAGSVGIMQPKTAHYGWTQEETIVQVHGVGPWGVTYVNPDDDPRKK
;
A
#
# COMPACT_ATOMS: atom_id res chain seq x y z
N MET A 1 -23.75 31.13 -84.12
CA MET A 1 -22.53 30.66 -83.47
C MET A 1 -22.84 30.40 -81.98
N LYS A 2 -23.05 29.15 -81.60
CA LYS A 2 -23.49 28.75 -80.21
C LYS A 2 -22.29 28.33 -79.43
N ILE A 3 -21.91 29.09 -78.42
CA ILE A 3 -20.84 28.77 -77.55
C ILE A 3 -21.42 27.88 -76.38
N LYS A 4 -20.93 26.64 -76.30
CA LYS A 4 -21.26 25.73 -75.17
C LYS A 4 -20.29 25.98 -74.04
N LEU A 5 -20.80 26.43 -72.90
CA LEU A 5 -20.04 26.55 -71.63
C LEU A 5 -20.03 25.19 -70.97
N ALA A 6 -18.88 24.59 -70.83
CA ALA A 6 -18.72 23.37 -70.00
C ALA A 6 -18.41 23.73 -68.56
N ALA A 7 -19.30 23.35 -67.68
CA ALA A 7 -19.08 23.48 -66.24
C ALA A 7 -18.20 22.34 -65.71
N LEU A 8 -17.04 22.69 -65.18
CA LEU A 8 -16.12 21.74 -64.53
C LEU A 8 -16.41 21.70 -63.02
N THR A 9 -17.06 20.63 -62.60
CA THR A 9 -17.30 20.37 -61.19
C THR A 9 -16.08 19.71 -60.56
N ALA A 10 -15.34 20.44 -59.73
CA ALA A 10 -14.23 19.88 -58.92
C ALA A 10 -14.78 19.29 -57.63
N THR A 11 -14.72 17.96 -57.52
CA THR A 11 -15.06 17.24 -56.27
C THR A 11 -13.84 17.22 -55.34
N ILE A 12 -13.89 17.97 -54.26
CA ILE A 12 -12.87 17.92 -53.20
C ILE A 12 -13.18 16.73 -52.28
N ALA A 13 -12.41 15.67 -52.40
CA ALA A 13 -12.43 14.56 -51.43
C ALA A 13 -11.65 14.96 -50.19
N VAL A 14 -12.34 15.26 -49.11
CA VAL A 14 -11.74 15.46 -47.79
C VAL A 14 -11.45 14.08 -47.21
N GLY A 15 -10.20 13.64 -47.34
CA GLY A 15 -9.71 12.43 -46.68
C GLY A 15 -9.55 12.66 -45.16
N PHE A 16 -10.43 12.08 -44.40
CA PHE A 16 -10.22 11.96 -42.95
C PHE A 16 -9.09 10.94 -42.71
N LEU A 17 -7.88 11.44 -42.49
CA LEU A 17 -6.80 10.65 -41.91
C LEU A 17 -7.08 10.50 -40.42
N GLY A 18 -7.92 9.51 -40.09
CA GLY A 18 -8.05 9.05 -38.71
C GLY A 18 -6.72 8.44 -38.28
N ALA A 19 -5.94 9.17 -37.47
CA ALA A 19 -4.82 8.57 -36.75
C ALA A 19 -5.38 7.45 -35.89
N PRO A 20 -4.80 6.23 -35.92
CA PRO A 20 -5.20 5.20 -34.97
C PRO A 20 -4.87 5.72 -33.56
N ALA A 21 -5.89 5.83 -32.71
CA ALA A 21 -5.68 6.03 -31.29
C ALA A 21 -4.97 4.77 -30.78
N THR A 22 -3.65 4.83 -30.69
CA THR A 22 -2.88 3.85 -29.96
C THR A 22 -3.22 4.05 -28.50
N TRP A 23 -4.17 3.29 -28.00
CA TRP A 23 -4.32 3.06 -26.58
C TRP A 23 -3.01 2.41 -26.14
N ALA A 24 -2.13 3.22 -25.58
CA ALA A 24 -0.97 2.70 -24.89
C ALA A 24 -1.53 1.83 -23.78
N GLN A 25 -1.47 0.53 -23.97
CA GLN A 25 -1.76 -0.43 -22.93
C GLN A 25 -0.65 -0.31 -21.90
N SER A 26 -0.91 0.56 -20.93
CA SER A 26 -0.11 0.67 -19.74
C SER A 26 -0.06 -0.69 -19.02
N GLY A 27 1.08 -1.04 -18.56
CA GLY A 27 1.44 -1.97 -17.50
C GLY A 27 0.56 -3.20 -17.29
N ALA A 28 1.21 -4.35 -17.21
CA ALA A 28 0.57 -5.61 -16.83
C ALA A 28 -0.18 -5.44 -15.50
N HIS A 29 -1.44 -5.87 -15.46
CA HIS A 29 -2.21 -5.95 -14.23
C HIS A 29 -1.50 -6.89 -13.24
N THR A 30 -1.38 -6.48 -11.99
CA THR A 30 -0.84 -7.32 -10.92
C THR A 30 -2.01 -7.97 -10.17
N MET A 31 -2.02 -9.29 -10.14
CA MET A 31 -2.97 -10.08 -9.34
C MET A 31 -2.16 -11.03 -8.47
N VAL A 32 -2.40 -11.00 -7.15
CA VAL A 32 -1.65 -11.80 -6.19
C VAL A 32 -2.63 -12.54 -5.28
N THR A 33 -2.54 -13.87 -5.27
CA THR A 33 -3.30 -14.71 -4.35
C THR A 33 -2.54 -14.91 -3.03
N PRO A 34 -3.20 -15.31 -1.94
CA PRO A 34 -2.51 -15.58 -0.68
C PRO A 34 -1.40 -16.63 -0.79
N ALA A 35 -1.52 -17.60 -1.68
CA ALA A 35 -0.54 -18.67 -1.87
C ALA A 35 0.76 -18.19 -2.56
N GLU A 36 0.70 -17.07 -3.27
CA GLU A 36 1.85 -16.51 -4.00
C GLU A 36 2.68 -15.53 -3.15
N LEU A 37 2.21 -15.18 -1.95
CA LEU A 37 2.90 -14.26 -1.06
C LEU A 37 4.24 -14.83 -0.60
N LYS A 38 5.31 -14.07 -0.84
CA LYS A 38 6.67 -14.42 -0.41
C LYS A 38 6.96 -13.73 0.92
N TRP A 39 6.90 -14.50 2.00
CA TRP A 39 7.12 -14.01 3.34
C TRP A 39 8.60 -14.00 3.70
N VAL A 40 9.11 -12.85 4.14
CA VAL A 40 10.47 -12.68 4.65
C VAL A 40 10.46 -12.01 6.02
N ASP A 41 11.57 -12.06 6.74
CA ASP A 41 11.70 -11.36 8.03
C ASP A 41 11.60 -9.84 7.86
N VAL A 42 11.12 -9.16 8.91
CA VAL A 42 11.01 -7.70 8.97
C VAL A 42 12.06 -7.16 9.93
N PRO A 43 13.23 -6.70 9.45
CA PRO A 43 14.29 -6.21 10.35
C PRO A 43 13.89 -5.01 11.21
N SER A 44 12.89 -4.23 10.79
CA SER A 44 12.42 -3.04 11.50
C SER A 44 11.35 -3.33 12.57
N LEU A 45 10.92 -4.57 12.74
CA LEU A 45 9.97 -5.00 13.77
C LEU A 45 10.63 -6.04 14.70
N PRO A 46 10.15 -6.21 15.92
CA PRO A 46 10.61 -7.29 16.80
C PRO A 46 10.60 -8.64 16.10
N ALA A 47 11.51 -9.54 16.46
CA ALA A 47 11.65 -10.84 15.81
C ALA A 47 10.35 -11.65 15.81
N GLY A 48 10.10 -12.39 14.72
CA GLY A 48 8.92 -13.23 14.52
C GLY A 48 7.91 -12.67 13.50
N ALA A 49 7.84 -11.37 13.29
CA ALA A 49 7.02 -10.80 12.22
C ALA A 49 7.59 -11.15 10.83
N LYS A 50 6.70 -11.34 9.87
CA LYS A 50 7.06 -11.51 8.46
C LYS A 50 6.36 -10.46 7.62
N ILE A 51 7.01 -10.06 6.53
CA ILE A 51 6.45 -9.15 5.51
C ILE A 51 6.36 -9.84 4.16
N ALA A 52 5.31 -9.55 3.42
CA ALA A 52 5.21 -9.86 2.00
C ALA A 52 4.86 -8.56 1.24
N VAL A 53 5.81 -8.04 0.47
CA VAL A 53 5.61 -6.85 -0.36
C VAL A 53 4.87 -7.25 -1.62
N ILE A 54 3.75 -6.57 -1.90
CA ILE A 54 2.87 -6.77 -3.05
C ILE A 54 3.11 -5.68 -4.09
N GLU A 55 3.27 -4.44 -3.64
CA GLU A 55 3.54 -3.27 -4.48
C GLU A 55 4.58 -2.38 -3.80
N GLY A 56 5.44 -1.76 -4.56
CA GLY A 56 6.53 -0.90 -4.09
C GLY A 56 7.47 -0.54 -5.21
N PRO A 57 8.64 -0.01 -4.91
CA PRO A 57 9.48 -0.20 -3.70
C PRO A 57 9.04 0.63 -2.50
N LEU A 58 9.37 0.15 -1.28
CA LEU A 58 8.94 0.78 -0.03
C LEU A 58 9.72 2.06 0.33
N ASN A 59 10.91 2.26 -0.25
CA ASN A 59 11.82 3.38 0.04
C ASN A 59 11.67 4.57 -0.93
N GLU A 60 10.69 4.52 -1.84
CA GLU A 60 10.42 5.57 -2.81
C GLU A 60 9.02 6.18 -2.60
N ALA A 61 8.79 7.38 -3.13
CA ALA A 61 7.50 8.09 -3.05
C ALA A 61 6.52 7.58 -4.12
N VAL A 62 6.21 6.30 -4.06
CA VAL A 62 5.28 5.60 -4.94
C VAL A 62 4.21 4.85 -4.13
N PRO A 63 3.09 4.42 -4.73
CA PRO A 63 2.15 3.54 -4.07
C PRO A 63 2.82 2.29 -3.51
N LEU A 64 2.41 1.87 -2.33
CA LEU A 64 2.90 0.66 -1.69
C LEU A 64 1.76 -0.17 -1.11
N ILE A 65 1.91 -1.48 -1.21
CA ILE A 65 1.06 -2.46 -0.54
C ILE A 65 1.95 -3.58 -0.02
N PHE A 66 1.82 -3.90 1.25
CA PHE A 66 2.44 -5.08 1.83
C PHE A 66 1.55 -5.71 2.90
N ARG A 67 1.79 -6.96 3.22
CA ARG A 67 1.16 -7.62 4.35
C ARG A 67 2.19 -7.93 5.43
N LEU A 68 1.75 -7.83 6.67
CA LEU A 68 2.48 -8.32 7.83
C LEU A 68 1.77 -9.55 8.37
N LYS A 69 2.54 -10.59 8.68
CA LYS A 69 2.11 -11.72 9.47
C LYS A 69 2.75 -11.60 10.85
N LEU A 70 1.93 -11.43 11.84
CA LEU A 70 2.30 -11.22 13.24
C LEU A 70 1.97 -12.50 14.01
N PRO A 71 2.92 -13.12 14.71
CA PRO A 71 2.65 -14.33 15.48
C PRO A 71 1.71 -14.08 16.66
N ALA A 72 1.26 -15.13 17.30
CA ALA A 72 0.50 -15.01 18.55
C ALA A 72 1.37 -14.39 19.66
N ASN A 73 0.73 -13.62 20.56
CA ASN A 73 1.38 -12.92 21.69
C ASN A 73 2.49 -11.95 21.26
N TYR A 74 2.36 -11.36 20.09
CA TYR A 74 3.31 -10.41 19.55
C TYR A 74 2.99 -8.99 19.99
N SER A 75 4.03 -8.15 20.08
CA SER A 75 3.88 -6.73 20.41
C SER A 75 4.79 -5.88 19.54
N ILE A 76 4.25 -4.80 19.01
CA ILE A 76 4.98 -3.75 18.32
C ILE A 76 5.00 -2.54 19.24
N PRO A 77 6.17 -2.15 19.79
CA PRO A 77 6.29 -0.99 20.68
C PRO A 77 5.89 0.31 19.97
N ALA A 78 5.69 1.36 20.76
CA ALA A 78 5.29 2.67 20.25
C ALA A 78 6.27 3.19 19.21
N HIS A 79 5.74 3.52 18.03
CA HIS A 79 6.49 3.95 16.86
C HIS A 79 5.63 4.88 15.99
N SER A 80 6.21 5.44 14.97
CA SER A 80 5.53 6.27 13.98
C SER A 80 6.08 6.03 12.57
N HIS A 81 5.34 6.49 11.57
CA HIS A 81 5.73 6.42 10.17
C HIS A 81 5.81 7.81 9.54
N PRO A 82 6.64 8.03 8.49
CA PRO A 82 6.74 9.31 7.80
C PRO A 82 5.49 9.65 6.99
N GLY A 83 4.79 8.65 6.45
CA GLY A 83 3.56 8.77 5.68
C GLY A 83 2.30 8.34 6.44
N ILE A 84 1.14 8.50 5.79
CA ILE A 84 -0.13 7.94 6.29
C ILE A 84 -0.05 6.41 6.20
N GLU A 85 -0.44 5.75 7.27
CA GLU A 85 -0.61 4.30 7.30
C GLU A 85 -2.10 3.94 7.26
N HIS A 86 -2.47 3.07 6.32
CA HIS A 86 -3.78 2.42 6.31
C HIS A 86 -3.56 0.94 6.61
N VAL A 87 -4.07 0.48 7.74
CA VAL A 87 -4.00 -0.91 8.18
C VAL A 87 -5.36 -1.57 8.01
N THR A 88 -5.44 -2.63 7.21
CA THR A 88 -6.63 -3.46 7.11
C THR A 88 -6.34 -4.82 7.73
N VAL A 89 -7.16 -5.27 8.66
CA VAL A 89 -7.03 -6.61 9.24
C VAL A 89 -7.60 -7.65 8.26
N ILE A 90 -6.77 -8.59 7.82
CA ILE A 90 -7.15 -9.66 6.88
C ILE A 90 -7.61 -10.89 7.65
N SER A 91 -6.91 -11.26 8.74
CA SER A 91 -7.28 -12.38 9.61
C SER A 91 -6.79 -12.15 11.02
N GLY A 92 -7.42 -12.80 12.00
CA GLY A 92 -7.13 -12.62 13.43
C GLY A 92 -7.65 -11.29 13.96
N THR A 93 -7.06 -10.85 15.09
CA THR A 93 -7.40 -9.60 15.76
C THR A 93 -6.14 -8.78 16.01
N PHE A 94 -6.09 -7.58 15.46
CA PHE A 94 -5.01 -6.62 15.69
C PHE A 94 -5.47 -5.58 16.72
N ASN A 95 -4.84 -5.58 17.90
CA ASN A 95 -5.13 -4.58 18.92
C ASN A 95 -4.22 -3.37 18.71
N MET A 96 -4.80 -2.19 18.52
CA MET A 96 -4.08 -0.98 18.15
C MET A 96 -4.43 0.17 19.09
N GLY A 97 -3.42 0.93 19.50
CA GLY A 97 -3.61 2.12 20.34
C GLY A 97 -2.64 3.23 19.96
N THR A 98 -2.96 4.45 20.38
CA THR A 98 -2.13 5.65 20.16
C THR A 98 -1.46 6.08 21.44
N GLY A 99 -0.26 6.65 21.33
CA GLY A 99 0.56 7.15 22.44
C GLY A 99 1.99 6.65 22.41
N ASP A 100 2.78 7.16 23.33
CA ASP A 100 4.23 6.95 23.36
C ASP A 100 4.67 5.66 24.06
N LYS A 101 3.71 4.92 24.62
CA LYS A 101 3.95 3.65 25.33
C LYS A 101 2.82 2.68 25.06
N LEU A 102 3.18 1.42 24.84
CA LEU A 102 2.20 0.35 24.69
C LEU A 102 1.36 0.20 25.98
N ASP A 103 0.06 0.35 25.83
CA ASP A 103 -0.94 0.18 26.88
C ASP A 103 -2.10 -0.67 26.36
N ARG A 104 -2.15 -1.92 26.79
CA ARG A 104 -3.17 -2.87 26.34
C ARG A 104 -4.58 -2.46 26.73
N SER A 105 -4.73 -1.75 27.86
CA SER A 105 -6.04 -1.29 28.34
C SER A 105 -6.63 -0.15 27.51
N ARG A 106 -5.78 0.54 26.74
CA ARG A 106 -6.15 1.65 25.85
C ARG A 106 -6.10 1.29 24.39
N SER A 107 -6.06 0.00 24.07
CA SER A 107 -6.07 -0.50 22.69
C SER A 107 -7.48 -0.81 22.24
N MET A 108 -7.76 -0.56 20.97
CA MET A 108 -8.97 -1.01 20.28
C MET A 108 -8.68 -2.35 19.61
N ALA A 109 -9.53 -3.35 19.82
CA ALA A 109 -9.46 -4.63 19.13
C ALA A 109 -10.09 -4.49 17.73
N LEU A 110 -9.29 -4.65 16.71
CA LEU A 110 -9.68 -4.61 15.31
C LEU A 110 -9.74 -6.05 14.78
N ALA A 111 -10.95 -6.57 14.61
CA ALA A 111 -11.18 -7.88 14.01
C ALA A 111 -10.99 -7.84 12.49
N ALA A 112 -10.96 -9.02 11.83
CA ALA A 112 -10.88 -9.13 10.38
C ALA A 112 -11.94 -8.27 9.68
N GLY A 113 -11.52 -7.51 8.66
CA GLY A 113 -12.33 -6.52 7.94
C GLY A 113 -12.26 -5.10 8.53
N SER A 114 -11.71 -4.91 9.73
CA SER A 114 -11.50 -3.58 10.31
C SER A 114 -10.38 -2.82 9.62
N VAL A 115 -10.46 -1.47 9.66
CA VAL A 115 -9.44 -0.55 9.13
C VAL A 115 -9.02 0.43 10.21
N GLY A 116 -7.70 0.59 10.39
CA GLY A 116 -7.08 1.68 11.16
C GLY A 116 -6.36 2.64 10.22
N ILE A 117 -6.43 3.95 10.50
CA ILE A 117 -5.74 4.98 9.72
C ILE A 117 -4.92 5.84 10.67
N MET A 118 -3.59 5.78 10.53
CA MET A 118 -2.65 6.56 11.32
C MET A 118 -2.08 7.70 10.50
N GLN A 119 -2.23 8.93 11.03
CA GLN A 119 -1.65 10.11 10.40
C GLN A 119 -0.12 10.10 10.50
N PRO A 120 0.59 10.78 9.59
CA PRO A 120 2.04 10.85 9.63
C PRO A 120 2.56 11.28 11.01
N LYS A 121 3.62 10.64 11.47
CA LYS A 121 4.30 10.93 12.74
C LYS A 121 3.44 10.76 14.01
N THR A 122 2.24 10.18 13.89
CA THR A 122 1.43 9.81 15.05
C THR A 122 2.05 8.61 15.76
N ALA A 123 2.41 8.75 17.02
CA ALA A 123 2.89 7.66 17.84
C ALA A 123 1.75 6.67 18.12
N HIS A 124 1.97 5.41 17.79
CA HIS A 124 1.02 4.33 17.98
C HIS A 124 1.74 3.00 18.25
N TYR A 125 1.01 2.01 18.70
CA TYR A 125 1.51 0.68 19.01
C TYR A 125 0.47 -0.37 18.66
N GLY A 126 0.92 -1.62 18.52
CA GLY A 126 0.03 -2.73 18.22
C GLY A 126 0.42 -4.01 18.95
N TRP A 127 -0.53 -4.93 19.13
CA TRP A 127 -0.27 -6.24 19.70
C TRP A 127 -1.32 -7.25 19.26
N THR A 128 -0.97 -8.55 19.35
CA THR A 128 -1.80 -9.68 18.98
C THR A 128 -1.85 -10.70 20.10
N GLN A 129 -2.96 -11.45 20.20
CA GLN A 129 -3.06 -12.64 21.05
C GLN A 129 -2.96 -13.93 20.24
N GLU A 130 -3.33 -13.87 18.97
CA GLU A 130 -3.33 -14.94 17.99
C GLU A 130 -2.53 -14.54 16.76
N GLU A 131 -2.21 -15.47 15.87
CA GLU A 131 -1.60 -15.12 14.59
C GLU A 131 -2.55 -14.19 13.83
N THR A 132 -2.03 -13.05 13.42
CA THR A 132 -2.82 -12.01 12.77
C THR A 132 -2.13 -11.58 11.49
N ILE A 133 -2.90 -11.43 10.42
CA ILE A 133 -2.43 -10.87 9.15
C ILE A 133 -3.09 -9.52 8.95
N VAL A 134 -2.27 -8.49 8.77
CA VAL A 134 -2.72 -7.15 8.37
C VAL A 134 -2.16 -6.79 7.00
N GLN A 135 -2.90 -5.99 6.25
CA GLN A 135 -2.41 -5.35 5.03
C GLN A 135 -2.21 -3.88 5.30
N VAL A 136 -1.03 -3.37 4.96
CA VAL A 136 -0.69 -1.96 4.99
C VAL A 136 -0.64 -1.44 3.56
N HIS A 137 -1.23 -0.27 3.33
CA HIS A 137 -1.12 0.44 2.07
C HIS A 137 -0.97 1.94 2.29
N GLY A 138 -0.37 2.61 1.31
CA GLY A 138 -0.13 4.05 1.36
C GLY A 138 0.75 4.51 0.21
N VAL A 139 1.43 5.63 0.43
CA VAL A 139 2.46 6.16 -0.46
C VAL A 139 3.75 6.26 0.33
N GLY A 140 4.83 5.71 -0.22
CA GLY A 140 6.14 5.77 0.40
C GLY A 140 6.78 7.16 0.37
N PRO A 141 7.98 7.32 0.92
CA PRO A 141 8.81 6.26 1.49
C PRO A 141 8.25 5.72 2.81
N TRP A 142 8.34 4.41 3.01
CA TRP A 142 7.93 3.75 4.24
C TRP A 142 9.09 3.66 5.23
N GLY A 143 8.80 3.83 6.50
CA GLY A 143 9.79 3.70 7.56
C GLY A 143 9.14 3.57 8.94
N VAL A 144 9.88 2.98 9.88
CA VAL A 144 9.50 2.83 11.28
C VAL A 144 10.48 3.61 12.14
N THR A 145 9.95 4.55 12.95
CA THR A 145 10.71 5.30 13.95
C THR A 145 10.13 4.99 15.32
N TYR A 146 10.90 4.32 16.17
CA TYR A 146 10.48 4.00 17.54
C TYR A 146 10.52 5.23 18.43
N VAL A 147 9.53 5.38 19.31
CA VAL A 147 9.49 6.44 20.33
C VAL A 147 10.63 6.25 21.32
N ASN A 148 10.79 5.03 21.85
CA ASN A 148 11.98 4.66 22.62
C ASN A 148 13.02 4.03 21.69
N PRO A 149 14.20 4.64 21.49
CA PRO A 149 15.25 4.10 20.62
C PRO A 149 15.76 2.70 20.99
N ASP A 150 15.60 2.28 22.25
CA ASP A 150 16.03 0.95 22.72
C ASP A 150 15.07 -0.16 22.25
N ASP A 151 13.86 0.20 21.80
CA ASP A 151 12.90 -0.74 21.23
C ASP A 151 13.21 -1.09 19.76
N ASP A 152 14.13 -0.36 19.13
CA ASP A 152 14.50 -0.57 17.73
C ASP A 152 15.34 -1.85 17.57
N PRO A 153 14.80 -2.91 16.96
CA PRO A 153 15.52 -4.18 16.83
C PRO A 153 16.76 -4.08 15.94
N ARG A 154 16.85 -3.06 15.08
CA ARG A 154 17.99 -2.82 14.19
C ARG A 154 19.25 -2.36 14.92
N LYS A 155 19.12 -2.00 16.19
CA LYS A 155 20.22 -1.53 17.05
C LYS A 155 20.76 -2.59 18.01
N LYS A 156 20.23 -3.80 17.95
CA LYS A 156 20.60 -4.94 18.81
C LYS A 156 21.51 -5.92 18.13
#